data_0fbab25891b5400bd47aefa05da1a286
#
_entry.id   0fbab25891b5400bd47aefa05da1a286
#
_cell.length_a   1.000
_cell.length_b   1.000
_cell.length_c   1.000
_cell.angle_alpha   90.00
_cell.angle_beta   90.00
_cell.angle_gamma   90.00
#
_symmetry.space_group_name_H-M   'P 1'
#
loop_
_entity.id
_entity.type
_entity.pdbx_description
1 polymer ?
#
loop_
_entity_poly.entity_id
_entity_poly.type
_entity_poly.pdbx_seq_one_letter_code
_entity_poly.pdbx_strand_id
1 'polypeptide(L)'
;MITTDEVLHFLRQVIDPEIGINIVDLGLIYDVVIEGDYADIKMTMTTPACPLYRYLTEQAELQLRRGIPTLKAVTIELVWEPEWNPMMMSWEAQAQLGETSTPVK
;
A
#
# COMPACT_ATOMS: atom_id res chain seq x y z
N MET A 1 -4.93 -8.04 19.84
CA MET A 1 -4.62 -6.63 19.60
C MET A 1 -4.13 -6.43 18.18
N ILE A 2 -4.67 -5.45 17.51
CA ILE A 2 -4.29 -5.18 16.13
C ILE A 2 -2.95 -4.48 16.09
N THR A 3 -2.04 -4.95 15.25
CA THR A 3 -0.70 -4.36 15.15
C THR A 3 -0.47 -3.79 13.76
N THR A 4 0.51 -2.89 13.67
CA THR A 4 0.92 -2.32 12.39
C THR A 4 1.38 -3.41 11.44
N ASP A 5 2.15 -4.38 11.93
CA ASP A 5 2.64 -5.47 11.09
C ASP A 5 1.49 -6.29 10.53
N GLU A 6 0.46 -6.50 11.32
CA GLU A 6 -0.72 -7.23 10.89
C GLU A 6 -1.44 -6.50 9.76
N VAL A 7 -1.60 -5.19 9.94
CA VAL A 7 -2.22 -4.37 8.91
C VAL A 7 -1.40 -4.41 7.62
N LEU A 8 -0.09 -4.25 7.74
CA LEU A 8 0.77 -4.27 6.56
C LEU A 8 0.73 -5.63 5.87
N HIS A 9 0.64 -6.70 6.65
CA HIS A 9 0.56 -8.05 6.09
C HIS A 9 -0.63 -8.17 5.14
N PHE A 10 -1.80 -7.69 5.56
CA PHE A 10 -2.97 -7.80 4.72
C PHE A 10 -2.97 -6.79 3.58
N LEU A 11 -2.34 -5.63 3.78
CA LEU A 11 -2.19 -4.68 2.68
C LEU A 11 -1.29 -5.21 1.57
N ARG A 12 -0.38 -6.13 1.88
CA ARG A 12 0.45 -6.76 0.85
C ARG A 12 -0.35 -7.68 -0.06
N GLN A 13 -1.60 -7.96 0.27
CA GLN A 13 -2.48 -8.72 -0.61
C GLN A 13 -3.07 -7.86 -1.72
N VAL A 14 -2.90 -6.55 -1.64
CA VAL A 14 -3.43 -5.63 -2.63
C VAL A 14 -2.35 -5.36 -3.66
N ILE A 15 -2.59 -5.81 -4.90
CA ILE A 15 -1.62 -5.74 -5.98
C ILE A 15 -2.04 -4.66 -6.97
N ASP A 16 -1.12 -3.77 -7.33
CA ASP A 16 -1.36 -2.81 -8.38
C ASP A 16 -1.33 -3.56 -9.71
N PRO A 17 -2.46 -3.63 -10.42
CA PRO A 17 -2.52 -4.47 -11.62
C PRO A 17 -1.69 -3.93 -12.78
N GLU A 18 -1.33 -2.66 -12.76
CA GLU A 18 -0.52 -2.10 -13.83
C GLU A 18 0.96 -2.41 -13.65
N ILE A 19 1.37 -2.62 -12.41
CA ILE A 19 2.79 -2.82 -12.11
C ILE A 19 3.06 -4.26 -11.67
N GLY A 20 2.07 -4.90 -11.04
CA GLY A 20 2.21 -6.27 -10.58
C GLY A 20 2.90 -6.40 -9.24
N ILE A 21 2.98 -5.32 -8.49
CA ILE A 21 3.63 -5.31 -7.17
C ILE A 21 2.62 -4.81 -6.15
N ASN A 22 2.68 -5.35 -4.94
CA ASN A 22 1.73 -4.96 -3.90
C ASN A 22 2.01 -3.53 -3.42
N ILE A 23 0.95 -2.90 -2.87
CA ILE A 23 1.02 -1.48 -2.53
C ILE A 23 1.99 -1.17 -1.40
N VAL A 24 2.27 -2.12 -0.53
CA VAL A 24 3.24 -1.90 0.55
C VAL A 24 4.66 -1.84 -0.02
N ASP A 25 5.01 -2.82 -0.85
CA ASP A 25 6.34 -2.86 -1.43
C ASP A 25 6.55 -1.75 -2.45
N LEU A 26 5.47 -1.25 -3.05
CA LEU A 26 5.58 -0.09 -3.93
C LEU A 26 5.89 1.20 -3.17
N GLY A 27 5.72 1.19 -1.84
CA GLY A 27 5.96 2.38 -1.06
C GLY A 27 4.79 3.34 -1.04
N LEU A 28 3.58 2.84 -1.29
CA LEU A 28 2.39 3.68 -1.33
C LEU A 28 1.78 3.90 0.05
N ILE A 29 2.15 3.10 1.04
CA ILE A 29 1.62 3.24 2.39
C ILE A 29 2.57 4.11 3.19
N TYR A 30 2.13 5.31 3.52
CA TYR A 30 2.97 6.28 4.21
C TYR A 30 2.86 6.19 5.72
N ASP A 31 1.71 5.83 6.24
CA ASP A 31 1.54 5.78 7.69
C ASP A 31 0.39 4.84 8.04
N VAL A 32 0.50 4.20 9.18
CA VAL A 32 -0.54 3.34 9.72
C VAL A 32 -0.65 3.66 11.20
N VAL A 33 -1.80 4.20 11.60
CA VAL A 33 -2.06 4.52 13.00
C VAL A 33 -3.20 3.64 13.47
N ILE A 34 -3.00 2.94 14.57
CA ILE A 34 -4.00 2.03 15.12
C ILE A 34 -4.41 2.52 16.49
N GLU A 35 -5.71 2.68 16.68
CA GLU A 35 -6.28 3.08 17.96
C GLU A 35 -7.40 2.12 18.30
N GLY A 36 -7.12 1.18 19.20
CA GLY A 36 -8.11 0.17 19.57
C GLY A 36 -8.46 -0.68 18.37
N ASP A 37 -9.72 -0.61 17.94
CA ASP A 37 -10.21 -1.37 16.81
C ASP A 37 -10.31 -0.53 15.54
N TYR A 38 -9.65 0.61 15.51
CA TYR A 38 -9.69 1.51 14.35
C TYR A 38 -8.32 1.60 13.72
N ALA A 39 -8.27 1.65 12.40
CA ALA A 39 -7.03 1.85 11.67
C ALA A 39 -7.17 3.04 10.75
N ASP A 40 -6.16 3.93 10.79
CA ASP A 40 -6.10 5.12 9.94
C ASP A 40 -4.85 5.00 9.10
N ILE A 41 -5.02 4.91 7.79
CA ILE A 41 -3.93 4.63 6.87
C ILE A 41 -3.76 5.80 5.92
N LYS A 42 -2.53 6.30 5.80
CA LYS A 42 -2.22 7.32 4.80
C LYS A 42 -1.54 6.64 3.64
N MET A 43 -2.07 6.89 2.46
CA MET A 43 -1.66 6.21 1.24
C MET A 43 -1.49 7.22 0.14
N THR A 44 -0.55 6.96 -0.77
CA THR A 44 -0.37 7.81 -1.94
C THR A 44 -0.48 6.96 -3.20
N MET A 45 -0.35 7.61 -4.35
CA MET A 45 -0.36 6.95 -5.64
C MET A 45 0.91 7.32 -6.40
N THR A 46 1.26 6.51 -7.40
CA THR A 46 2.45 6.79 -8.19
C THR A 46 2.29 8.01 -9.09
N THR A 47 1.05 8.38 -9.40
CA THR A 47 0.77 9.55 -10.21
C THR A 47 -0.59 10.11 -9.82
N PRO A 48 -0.75 11.45 -9.81
CA PRO A 48 -2.05 12.05 -9.51
C PRO A 48 -3.15 11.67 -10.49
N ALA A 49 -2.79 11.24 -11.68
CA ALA A 49 -3.76 10.88 -12.70
C ALA A 49 -4.17 9.42 -12.67
N CYS A 50 -3.74 8.68 -11.65
CA CYS A 50 -3.99 7.25 -11.58
C CYS A 50 -5.47 6.95 -11.42
N PRO A 51 -6.11 6.25 -12.34
CA PRO A 51 -7.52 5.90 -12.22
C PRO A 51 -7.76 4.75 -11.24
N LEU A 52 -6.70 4.13 -10.75
CA LEU A 52 -6.81 2.96 -9.89
C LEU A 52 -6.98 3.31 -8.42
N TYR A 53 -6.97 4.59 -8.07
CA TYR A 53 -7.06 4.99 -6.67
C TYR A 53 -8.24 4.33 -5.96
N ARG A 54 -9.43 4.43 -6.56
CA ARG A 54 -10.63 3.87 -5.94
C ARG A 54 -10.52 2.34 -5.82
N TYR A 55 -10.04 1.71 -6.87
CA TYR A 55 -9.87 0.26 -6.85
C TYR A 55 -8.93 -0.17 -5.72
N LEU A 56 -7.78 0.49 -5.62
CA LEU A 56 -6.79 0.09 -4.62
C LEU A 56 -7.28 0.34 -3.20
N THR A 57 -7.96 1.46 -2.96
CA THR A 57 -8.46 1.74 -1.62
C THR A 57 -9.58 0.78 -1.23
N GLU A 58 -10.45 0.42 -2.19
CA GLU A 58 -11.50 -0.55 -1.92
C GLU A 58 -10.92 -1.92 -1.61
N GLN A 59 -9.90 -2.33 -2.37
CA GLN A 59 -9.26 -3.61 -2.13
C GLN A 59 -8.53 -3.62 -0.78
N ALA A 60 -7.90 -2.50 -0.43
CA ALA A 60 -7.21 -2.40 0.85
C ALA A 60 -8.20 -2.56 2.00
N GLU A 61 -9.32 -1.86 1.92
CA GLU A 61 -10.33 -1.98 2.97
C GLU A 61 -10.88 -3.39 3.06
N LEU A 62 -11.14 -4.00 1.91
CA LEU A 62 -11.67 -5.35 1.88
C LEU A 62 -10.72 -6.35 2.52
N GLN A 63 -9.43 -6.28 2.17
CA GLN A 63 -8.46 -7.21 2.71
C GLN A 63 -8.30 -7.04 4.22
N LEU A 64 -8.32 -5.79 4.69
CA LEU A 64 -8.20 -5.55 6.12
C LEU A 64 -9.40 -6.07 6.90
N ARG A 65 -10.60 -5.85 6.37
CA ARG A 65 -11.80 -6.31 7.06
C ARG A 65 -11.91 -7.83 7.07
N ARG A 66 -11.42 -8.47 6.01
CA ARG A 66 -11.44 -9.93 5.95
C ARG A 66 -10.37 -10.55 6.84
N GLY A 67 -9.19 -9.92 6.87
CA GLY A 67 -8.07 -10.46 7.60
C GLY A 67 -8.08 -10.16 9.08
N ILE A 68 -8.73 -9.05 9.47
CA ILE A 68 -8.78 -8.63 10.86
C ILE A 68 -10.25 -8.42 11.23
N PRO A 69 -10.97 -9.49 11.58
CA PRO A 69 -12.41 -9.38 11.83
C PRO A 69 -12.77 -8.47 12.98
N THR A 70 -11.85 -8.22 13.91
CA THR A 70 -12.10 -7.33 15.03
C THR A 70 -12.01 -5.86 14.66
N LEU A 71 -11.52 -5.56 13.46
CA LEU A 71 -11.36 -4.19 13.01
C LEU A 71 -12.73 -3.57 12.76
N LYS A 72 -13.05 -2.49 13.47
CA LYS A 72 -14.36 -1.86 13.38
C LYS A 72 -14.43 -0.78 12.35
N ALA A 73 -13.35 -0.06 12.11
CA ALA A 73 -13.34 1.01 11.12
C ALA A 73 -11.97 1.14 10.51
N VAL A 74 -11.95 1.44 9.22
CA VAL A 74 -10.73 1.67 8.47
C VAL A 74 -10.91 2.99 7.73
N THR A 75 -9.96 3.90 7.90
CA THR A 75 -9.93 5.13 7.14
C THR A 75 -8.67 5.11 6.29
N ILE A 76 -8.83 5.34 4.99
CA ILE A 76 -7.71 5.41 4.08
C ILE A 76 -7.71 6.79 3.47
N GLU A 77 -6.72 7.58 3.83
CA GLU A 77 -6.59 8.96 3.38
C GLU A 77 -5.55 9.04 2.28
N LEU A 78 -5.92 9.63 1.16
CA LEU A 78 -4.98 9.83 0.07
C LEU A 78 -4.18 11.09 0.34
N VAL A 79 -2.87 10.96 0.34
CA VAL A 79 -1.97 12.08 0.59
C VAL A 79 -0.97 12.18 -0.55
N TRP A 80 -0.51 13.41 -0.84
CA TRP A 80 0.42 13.66 -1.94
C TRP A 80 1.75 14.21 -1.48
N GLU A 81 1.94 14.35 -0.17
CA GLU A 81 3.19 14.84 0.40
C GLU A 81 3.72 13.82 1.38
N PRO A 82 4.95 13.41 1.24
CA PRO A 82 5.88 13.73 0.17
C PRO A 82 5.49 13.04 -1.13
N GLU A 83 5.94 13.60 -2.24
CA GLU A 83 5.63 13.01 -3.55
C GLU A 83 6.31 11.65 -3.68
N TRP A 84 5.57 10.69 -4.21
CA TRP A 84 6.11 9.34 -4.38
C TRP A 84 7.21 9.33 -5.44
N ASN A 85 8.24 8.52 -5.20
CA ASN A 85 9.27 8.26 -6.21
C ASN A 85 9.72 6.80 -6.08
N PRO A 86 10.37 6.26 -7.12
CA PRO A 86 10.73 4.84 -7.12
C PRO A 86 11.67 4.40 -6.01
N MET A 87 12.40 5.31 -5.41
CA MET A 87 13.28 4.96 -4.30
C MET A 87 12.51 4.58 -3.05
N MET A 88 11.23 4.87 -3.02
CA MET A 88 10.37 4.52 -1.88
C MET A 88 9.94 3.06 -1.92
N MET A 89 10.16 2.38 -3.02
CA MET A 89 9.83 0.97 -3.12
C MET A 89 10.73 0.13 -2.22
N SER A 90 10.21 -1.02 -1.78
CA SER A 90 11.02 -1.95 -1.01
C SER A 90 12.16 -2.47 -1.87
N TRP A 91 13.16 -3.05 -1.20
CA TRP A 91 14.29 -3.64 -1.90
C TRP A 91 13.82 -4.69 -2.91
N GLU A 92 12.87 -5.53 -2.51
CA GLU A 92 12.36 -6.57 -3.38
C GLU A 92 11.67 -6.00 -4.61
N ALA A 93 10.89 -4.94 -4.42
CA ALA A 93 10.20 -4.32 -5.54
C ALA A 93 11.17 -3.66 -6.50
N GLN A 94 12.18 -2.99 -5.97
CA GLN A 94 13.18 -2.36 -6.81
C GLN A 94 13.96 -3.38 -7.62
N ALA A 95 14.29 -4.51 -7.00
CA ALA A 95 15.02 -5.55 -7.70
C ALA A 95 14.18 -6.16 -8.81
N GLN A 96 12.88 -6.34 -8.55
CA GLN A 96 11.98 -6.93 -9.54
C GLN A 96 11.87 -6.05 -10.78
N LEU A 97 11.70 -4.75 -10.58
CA LEU A 97 11.60 -3.82 -11.70
C LEU A 97 12.95 -3.54 -12.33
N GLY A 98 14.00 -3.50 -11.52
CA GLY A 98 15.33 -3.25 -12.02
C GLY A 98 15.81 -4.31 -12.96
N GLU A 99 15.41 -5.53 -12.74
CA GLU A 99 15.82 -6.63 -13.61
C GLU A 99 15.36 -6.42 -15.03
N THR A 100 14.17 -5.82 -15.17
CA THR A 100 13.64 -5.63 -16.51
C THR A 100 14.18 -4.38 -17.18
N SER A 101 14.58 -3.40 -16.39
CA SER A 101 15.02 -2.14 -16.95
C SER A 101 16.51 -1.99 -16.98
N THR A 102 17.24 -2.81 -16.27
CA THR A 102 18.63 -2.65 -16.16
C THR A 102 19.37 -3.47 -17.04
N PRO A 103 20.05 -3.10 -17.67
CA PRO A 103 20.88 -3.90 -18.33
C PRO A 103 22.08 -3.86 -17.66
N VAL A 104 22.31 -3.84 -17.15
CA VAL A 104 23.13 -3.81 -16.59
C VAL A 104 24.16 -3.40 -16.64
N LYS A 105 24.33 -3.22 -16.59
CA LYS A 105 24.94 -2.87 -16.69
C LYS A 105 25.55 -2.85 -17.02
#